data_ada6c5cd6319a80449f6f12b7810000b
#
_entry.id   ada6c5cd6319a80449f6f12b7810000b
#
_cell.length_a   1.000
_cell.length_b   1.000
_cell.length_c   1.000
_cell.angle_alpha   90.00
_cell.angle_beta   90.00
_cell.angle_gamma   90.00
#
_symmetry.space_group_name_H-M   'P 1'
#
loop_
_entity.id
_entity.type
_entity.pdbx_description
1 polymer ?
#
loop_
_entity_poly.entity_id
_entity_poly.type
_entity_poly.pdbx_seq_one_letter_code
_entity_poly.pdbx_strand_id
1 'polypeptide(L)'
;MKINLALLMLSAAIGLSSCGDALTLVEGGMTGTGITAGRITGFGSIYVNGIHYQVNEAGLYRNGSRVADQSSFAAGEFITVTGSVNTDGVSGIATQVSFDSLVKGVVEAITTEGQSQSLKVLGQTVELDLLTVLHGFDQLTDLQLGNVLEISGDRLPSGKIKASSIALIADSYQTTEGLQLMGAISQLKPELKTFQINGLTINYSTANLLAWGGQALANGQTVQVKATQLPSNAELIAQQLSLQTMQGKYPNKSHLELEGIVTALSAANEFSLAGQKIISSHTTQWIGLTAAVVGLNLEVEGYIDTTGTLQAQRIILRDVSQGNSHELAGQITAIDKTLNTISLAGYLLYLDKSSMLLSNSQTTTRQARRGGRHDVAKFEDLVVGDYIEVTALQLTDGTWRVLRLDRGGRAH
;
A
#
# COMPACT_ATOMS: atom_id res chain seq x y z
N MET A 1 -2.07 12.57 88.80
CA MET A 1 -0.97 12.61 87.79
C MET A 1 -1.59 12.25 86.42
N LYS A 2 -1.93 13.27 85.63
CA LYS A 2 -2.65 13.13 84.38
C LYS A 2 -1.63 13.11 83.24
N ILE A 3 -1.57 12.03 82.48
CA ILE A 3 -0.75 11.95 81.29
C ILE A 3 -1.70 12.05 80.08
N ASN A 4 -1.60 13.16 79.35
CA ASN A 4 -2.27 13.34 78.07
C ASN A 4 -1.51 12.63 76.95
N LEU A 5 -2.15 11.66 76.29
CA LEU A 5 -1.65 11.04 75.13
C LEU A 5 -2.21 11.71 73.86
N ALA A 6 -1.44 12.53 73.18
CA ALA A 6 -1.83 13.15 71.92
C ALA A 6 -1.68 12.13 70.80
N LEU A 7 -2.79 11.76 70.18
CA LEU A 7 -2.87 10.88 69.01
C LEU A 7 -2.58 11.69 67.72
N LEU A 8 -1.39 11.51 67.15
CA LEU A 8 -1.01 12.10 65.86
C LEU A 8 -1.63 11.25 64.73
N MET A 9 -2.70 11.77 64.09
CA MET A 9 -3.23 11.19 62.85
C MET A 9 -2.34 11.59 61.68
N LEU A 10 -1.53 10.67 61.17
CA LEU A 10 -0.75 10.80 59.92
C LEU A 10 -1.64 10.33 58.76
N SER A 11 -2.31 11.27 58.10
CA SER A 11 -3.04 11.02 56.86
C SER A 11 -2.05 10.84 55.70
N ALA A 12 -1.77 9.60 55.34
CA ALA A 12 -1.07 9.27 54.11
C ALA A 12 -2.00 9.51 52.92
N ALA A 13 -1.84 10.61 52.23
CA ALA A 13 -2.42 10.85 50.91
C ALA A 13 -1.69 9.98 49.91
N ILE A 14 -2.28 8.84 49.54
CA ILE A 14 -1.80 8.04 48.39
C ILE A 14 -2.23 8.80 47.12
N GLY A 15 -1.30 9.59 46.59
CA GLY A 15 -1.42 10.14 45.27
C GLY A 15 -1.33 9.01 44.24
N LEU A 16 -2.47 8.56 43.72
CA LEU A 16 -2.54 7.80 42.51
C LEU A 16 -2.15 8.73 41.35
N SER A 17 -0.84 8.85 41.08
CA SER A 17 -0.34 9.33 39.81
C SER A 17 -0.64 8.22 38.80
N SER A 18 -1.85 8.27 38.22
CA SER A 18 -2.10 7.63 36.96
C SER A 18 -1.24 8.35 35.90
N CYS A 19 0.02 7.95 35.76
CA CYS A 19 0.71 8.11 34.50
C CYS A 19 -0.01 7.21 33.50
N GLY A 20 -1.06 7.73 32.89
CA GLY A 20 -1.45 7.28 31.59
C GLY A 20 -0.31 7.72 30.67
N ASP A 21 0.63 6.82 30.39
CA ASP A 21 1.45 6.94 29.20
C ASP A 21 0.51 7.01 28.03
N ALA A 22 0.18 8.26 27.62
CA ALA A 22 -0.30 8.49 26.28
C ALA A 22 0.79 7.88 25.41
N LEU A 23 0.52 6.71 24.81
CA LEU A 23 1.31 6.17 23.74
C LEU A 23 1.31 7.22 22.63
N THR A 24 2.21 8.18 22.74
CA THR A 24 2.67 8.91 21.57
C THR A 24 3.23 7.81 20.68
N LEU A 25 2.45 7.39 19.69
CA LEU A 25 2.98 6.64 18.57
C LEU A 25 4.15 7.47 18.08
N VAL A 26 5.37 7.05 18.42
CA VAL A 26 6.58 7.72 17.95
C VAL A 26 6.64 7.40 16.47
N GLU A 27 5.99 8.27 15.70
CA GLU A 27 5.98 8.25 14.24
C GLU A 27 7.32 8.84 13.76
N GLY A 28 8.40 8.13 13.99
CA GLY A 28 9.70 8.47 13.46
C GLY A 28 10.14 7.37 12.52
N GLY A 29 10.09 7.62 11.22
CA GLY A 29 10.81 6.81 10.26
C GLY A 29 12.31 6.88 10.55
N MET A 30 13.06 5.87 10.13
CA MET A 30 14.50 5.85 10.32
C MET A 30 15.19 6.84 9.36
N THR A 31 16.28 7.43 9.83
CA THR A 31 17.02 8.44 9.07
C THR A 31 18.12 7.82 8.21
N GLY A 32 18.41 8.42 7.06
CA GLY A 32 19.52 8.01 6.18
C GLY A 32 19.10 7.72 4.74
N THR A 33 20.04 7.20 3.96
CA THR A 33 19.76 6.75 2.59
C THR A 33 19.01 5.42 2.62
N GLY A 34 17.93 5.34 1.84
CA GLY A 34 17.10 4.14 1.87
C GLY A 34 16.10 4.07 0.74
N ILE A 35 15.20 3.13 0.89
CA ILE A 35 14.13 2.87 -0.05
C ILE A 35 12.84 2.71 0.75
N THR A 36 11.81 3.38 0.25
CA THR A 36 10.45 3.24 0.77
C THR A 36 9.57 2.70 -0.35
N ALA A 37 8.89 1.58 -0.09
CA ALA A 37 7.95 0.99 -1.01
C ALA A 37 6.59 0.82 -0.33
N GLY A 38 5.55 1.43 -0.89
CA GLY A 38 4.21 1.42 -0.33
C GLY A 38 3.23 2.24 -1.15
N ARG A 39 2.02 2.37 -0.61
CA ARG A 39 0.95 3.14 -1.23
C ARG A 39 1.19 4.64 -1.10
N ILE A 40 0.88 5.38 -2.16
CA ILE A 40 0.77 6.84 -2.08
C ILE A 40 -0.46 7.17 -1.23
N THR A 41 -0.23 7.86 -0.13
CA THR A 41 -1.29 8.31 0.79
C THR A 41 -1.58 9.80 0.67
N GLY A 42 -0.72 10.56 -0.04
CA GLY A 42 -0.89 12.00 -0.17
C GLY A 42 -0.01 12.66 -1.23
N PHE A 43 -0.39 13.90 -1.60
CA PHE A 43 0.32 14.77 -2.52
C PHE A 43 0.52 16.18 -1.93
N GLY A 44 1.43 16.91 -2.57
CA GLY A 44 1.93 18.22 -2.13
C GLY A 44 3.47 18.22 -2.04
N SER A 45 4.02 17.22 -2.42
CA SER A 45 5.02 16.22 -2.74
C SER A 45 4.40 14.83 -2.66
N ILE A 46 5.17 13.76 -2.53
CA ILE A 46 4.64 12.40 -2.47
C ILE A 46 4.75 11.87 -1.04
N TYR A 47 3.62 11.39 -0.48
CA TYR A 47 3.58 10.72 0.82
C TYR A 47 3.48 9.21 0.64
N VAL A 48 4.41 8.46 1.24
CA VAL A 48 4.43 7.00 1.26
C VAL A 48 4.85 6.53 2.64
N ASN A 49 4.10 5.62 3.23
CA ASN A 49 4.36 5.05 4.56
C ASN A 49 4.66 6.12 5.63
N GLY A 50 3.97 7.26 5.56
CA GLY A 50 4.14 8.35 6.50
C GLY A 50 5.33 9.27 6.25
N ILE A 51 6.13 9.04 5.22
CA ILE A 51 7.24 9.91 4.84
C ILE A 51 6.82 10.84 3.69
N HIS A 52 7.06 12.14 3.88
CA HIS A 52 6.84 13.18 2.89
C HIS A 52 8.10 13.42 2.06
N TYR A 53 8.14 12.89 0.83
CA TYR A 53 9.29 13.03 -0.07
C TYR A 53 9.19 14.24 -0.97
N GLN A 54 10.19 15.13 -0.93
CA GLN A 54 10.42 16.14 -1.96
C GLN A 54 10.88 15.44 -3.24
N VAL A 55 10.22 15.73 -4.37
CA VAL A 55 10.43 15.01 -5.65
C VAL A 55 10.88 15.92 -6.78
N ASN A 56 11.14 17.22 -6.52
CA ASN A 56 11.43 18.23 -7.54
C ASN A 56 12.64 17.88 -8.44
N GLU A 57 13.66 17.24 -7.85
CA GLU A 57 14.89 16.85 -8.56
C GLU A 57 14.92 15.32 -8.84
N ALA A 58 13.86 14.60 -8.50
CA ALA A 58 13.83 13.15 -8.65
C ALA A 58 13.63 12.70 -10.11
N GLY A 59 14.23 11.57 -10.46
CA GLY A 59 13.84 10.82 -11.66
C GLY A 59 12.48 10.16 -11.43
N LEU A 60 11.47 10.56 -12.20
CA LEU A 60 10.10 10.02 -12.07
C LEU A 60 9.84 9.02 -13.19
N TYR A 61 9.41 7.80 -12.84
CA TYR A 61 9.20 6.71 -13.80
C TYR A 61 7.84 6.04 -13.60
N ARG A 62 7.15 5.75 -14.71
CA ARG A 62 5.91 5.00 -14.74
C ARG A 62 6.02 3.87 -15.76
N ASN A 63 5.89 2.62 -15.32
CA ASN A 63 6.04 1.42 -16.15
C ASN A 63 7.35 1.41 -16.98
N GLY A 64 8.44 1.87 -16.33
CA GLY A 64 9.77 1.98 -16.93
C GLY A 64 9.98 3.17 -17.84
N SER A 65 8.99 4.02 -18.09
CA SER A 65 9.11 5.25 -18.88
C SER A 65 9.22 6.48 -17.98
N ARG A 66 10.13 7.40 -18.33
CA ARG A 66 10.26 8.67 -17.59
C ARG A 66 9.01 9.53 -17.80
N VAL A 67 8.51 10.12 -16.73
CA VAL A 67 7.37 11.05 -16.74
C VAL A 67 7.80 12.45 -16.30
N ALA A 68 6.99 13.46 -16.65
CA ALA A 68 7.39 14.86 -16.49
C ALA A 68 7.35 15.33 -15.02
N ASP A 69 6.31 14.94 -14.30
CA ASP A 69 6.06 15.44 -12.94
C ASP A 69 5.23 14.45 -12.11
N GLN A 70 5.03 14.77 -10.84
CA GLN A 70 4.29 13.96 -9.89
C GLN A 70 2.80 13.80 -10.22
N SER A 71 2.23 14.64 -11.11
CA SER A 71 0.84 14.50 -11.56
C SER A 71 0.62 13.20 -12.34
N SER A 72 1.70 12.52 -12.73
CA SER A 72 1.65 11.19 -13.34
C SER A 72 1.35 10.06 -12.37
N PHE A 73 1.33 10.30 -11.05
CA PHE A 73 1.01 9.30 -10.03
C PHE A 73 -0.35 9.59 -9.38
N ALA A 74 -0.95 8.60 -8.74
CA ALA A 74 -2.26 8.70 -8.11
C ALA A 74 -2.27 8.10 -6.69
N ALA A 75 -3.19 8.57 -5.84
CA ALA A 75 -3.38 7.99 -4.50
C ALA A 75 -3.72 6.50 -4.58
N GLY A 76 -3.20 5.72 -3.64
CA GLY A 76 -3.37 4.26 -3.61
C GLY A 76 -2.41 3.49 -4.53
N GLU A 77 -1.70 4.15 -5.46
CA GLU A 77 -0.68 3.47 -6.27
C GLU A 77 0.50 3.02 -5.40
N PHE A 78 0.94 1.79 -5.57
CA PHE A 78 2.15 1.26 -4.95
C PHE A 78 3.37 1.75 -5.72
N ILE A 79 4.22 2.51 -5.06
CA ILE A 79 5.45 3.06 -5.66
C ILE A 79 6.68 2.66 -4.86
N THR A 80 7.82 2.77 -5.50
CA THR A 80 9.13 2.69 -4.83
C THR A 80 9.80 4.05 -4.92
N VAL A 81 10.20 4.58 -3.77
CA VAL A 81 10.98 5.81 -3.63
C VAL A 81 12.39 5.44 -3.19
N THR A 82 13.39 5.86 -3.94
CA THR A 82 14.81 5.83 -3.54
C THR A 82 15.22 7.24 -3.15
N GLY A 83 15.88 7.39 -2.01
CA GLY A 83 16.26 8.70 -1.54
C GLY A 83 16.88 8.71 -0.16
N SER A 84 16.69 9.79 0.57
CA SER A 84 17.11 9.90 1.96
C SER A 84 15.96 10.40 2.84
N VAL A 85 15.87 9.87 4.03
CA VAL A 85 14.96 10.32 5.08
C VAL A 85 15.73 11.24 6.01
N ASN A 86 15.14 12.39 6.32
CA ASN A 86 15.73 13.40 7.18
C ASN A 86 15.73 12.95 8.65
N THR A 87 16.42 13.71 9.51
CA THR A 87 16.54 13.40 10.94
C THR A 87 15.23 13.49 11.72
N ASP A 88 14.20 14.12 11.14
CA ASP A 88 12.84 14.18 11.70
C ASP A 88 12.08 12.84 11.53
N GLY A 89 12.60 11.92 10.68
CA GLY A 89 12.01 10.62 10.40
C GLY A 89 10.69 10.66 9.62
N VAL A 90 10.28 11.83 9.11
CA VAL A 90 8.95 12.04 8.51
C VAL A 90 9.00 12.84 7.21
N SER A 91 10.15 13.37 6.87
CA SER A 91 10.41 14.05 5.61
C SER A 91 11.62 13.43 4.92
N GLY A 92 11.70 13.57 3.60
CA GLY A 92 12.79 13.01 2.82
C GLY A 92 12.99 13.73 1.49
N ILE A 93 14.10 13.38 0.83
CA ILE A 93 14.41 13.86 -0.52
C ILE A 93 14.52 12.61 -1.41
N ALA A 94 13.63 12.51 -2.40
CA ALA A 94 13.68 11.45 -3.37
C ALA A 94 14.74 11.75 -4.44
N THR A 95 15.49 10.73 -4.83
CA THR A 95 16.33 10.74 -6.03
C THR A 95 15.63 10.04 -7.20
N GLN A 96 14.76 9.07 -6.87
CA GLN A 96 13.95 8.38 -7.86
C GLN A 96 12.60 7.99 -7.26
N VAL A 97 11.55 8.09 -8.07
CA VAL A 97 10.23 7.53 -7.80
C VAL A 97 9.83 6.66 -8.98
N SER A 98 9.40 5.42 -8.73
CA SER A 98 8.96 4.51 -9.76
C SER A 98 7.65 3.83 -9.38
N PHE A 99 6.76 3.78 -10.37
CA PHE A 99 5.52 3.02 -10.37
C PHE A 99 5.58 1.96 -11.45
N ASP A 100 5.25 0.72 -11.08
CA ASP A 100 5.06 -0.38 -12.01
C ASP A 100 3.74 -1.09 -11.71
N SER A 101 2.79 -1.04 -12.66
CA SER A 101 1.50 -1.71 -12.49
C SER A 101 1.67 -3.23 -12.41
N LEU A 102 0.90 -3.88 -11.53
CA LEU A 102 0.83 -5.35 -11.50
C LEU A 102 0.16 -5.89 -12.75
N VAL A 103 -0.91 -5.22 -13.19
CA VAL A 103 -1.62 -5.56 -14.42
C VAL A 103 -2.06 -4.28 -15.12
N LYS A 104 -1.80 -4.20 -16.42
CA LYS A 104 -2.45 -3.27 -17.34
C LYS A 104 -3.05 -4.08 -18.47
N GLY A 105 -4.40 -4.06 -18.59
CA GLY A 105 -5.10 -4.90 -19.56
C GLY A 105 -6.59 -4.67 -19.60
N VAL A 106 -7.28 -5.49 -20.38
CA VAL A 106 -8.72 -5.37 -20.60
C VAL A 106 -9.53 -6.10 -19.53
N VAL A 107 -10.69 -5.54 -19.19
CA VAL A 107 -11.69 -6.18 -18.33
C VAL A 107 -12.32 -7.35 -19.08
N GLU A 108 -12.17 -8.56 -18.55
CA GLU A 108 -12.72 -9.81 -19.09
C GLU A 108 -13.99 -10.24 -18.36
N ALA A 109 -14.08 -9.96 -17.06
CA ALA A 109 -15.25 -10.23 -16.23
C ALA A 109 -15.34 -9.26 -15.05
N ILE A 110 -16.57 -9.02 -14.59
CA ILE A 110 -16.90 -8.25 -13.40
C ILE A 110 -17.80 -9.14 -12.55
N THR A 111 -17.43 -9.38 -11.29
CA THR A 111 -18.20 -10.22 -10.38
C THR A 111 -18.51 -9.44 -9.12
N THR A 112 -19.79 -9.42 -8.73
CA THR A 112 -20.27 -8.85 -7.48
C THR A 112 -21.10 -9.92 -6.78
N GLU A 113 -20.58 -10.52 -5.72
CA GLU A 113 -21.25 -11.57 -4.94
C GLU A 113 -21.32 -11.12 -3.48
N GLY A 114 -22.50 -10.61 -3.08
CA GLY A 114 -22.68 -10.02 -1.76
C GLY A 114 -21.78 -8.81 -1.56
N GLN A 115 -20.93 -8.85 -0.54
CA GLN A 115 -19.93 -7.80 -0.27
C GLN A 115 -18.61 -8.03 -1.02
N SER A 116 -18.45 -9.16 -1.71
CA SER A 116 -17.22 -9.49 -2.42
C SER A 116 -17.27 -8.94 -3.84
N GLN A 117 -16.32 -8.11 -4.18
CA GLN A 117 -16.19 -7.49 -5.50
C GLN A 117 -14.88 -7.93 -6.13
N SER A 118 -14.93 -8.39 -7.37
CA SER A 118 -13.73 -8.77 -8.11
C SER A 118 -13.85 -8.49 -9.60
N LEU A 119 -12.69 -8.34 -10.23
CA LEU A 119 -12.51 -8.17 -11.67
C LEU A 119 -11.64 -9.29 -12.21
N LYS A 120 -11.82 -9.64 -13.47
CA LYS A 120 -10.83 -10.40 -14.23
C LYS A 120 -10.22 -9.51 -15.29
N VAL A 121 -8.90 -9.32 -15.22
CA VAL A 121 -8.14 -8.46 -16.13
C VAL A 121 -6.89 -9.19 -16.57
N LEU A 122 -6.71 -9.36 -17.88
CA LEU A 122 -5.58 -10.08 -18.49
C LEU A 122 -5.35 -11.45 -17.83
N GLY A 123 -6.43 -12.23 -17.67
CA GLY A 123 -6.41 -13.55 -17.04
C GLY A 123 -6.26 -13.54 -15.51
N GLN A 124 -6.06 -12.39 -14.87
CA GLN A 124 -5.81 -12.28 -13.44
C GLN A 124 -7.09 -11.92 -12.68
N THR A 125 -7.32 -12.56 -11.55
CA THR A 125 -8.40 -12.19 -10.63
C THR A 125 -7.91 -11.08 -9.71
N VAL A 126 -8.66 -9.99 -9.65
CA VAL A 126 -8.38 -8.78 -8.88
C VAL A 126 -9.50 -8.59 -7.87
N GLU A 127 -9.17 -8.60 -6.58
CA GLU A 127 -10.08 -8.35 -5.47
C GLU A 127 -9.93 -6.92 -4.97
N LEU A 128 -11.05 -6.31 -4.60
CA LEU A 128 -11.12 -4.99 -4.02
C LEU A 128 -11.46 -5.09 -2.53
N ASP A 129 -10.99 -4.11 -1.77
CA ASP A 129 -11.39 -3.90 -0.38
C ASP A 129 -11.68 -2.42 -0.10
N LEU A 130 -11.98 -2.08 1.17
CA LEU A 130 -12.31 -0.73 1.60
C LEU A 130 -11.18 0.30 1.41
N LEU A 131 -9.94 -0.16 1.23
CA LEU A 131 -8.77 0.71 0.99
C LEU A 131 -8.47 0.90 -0.49
N THR A 132 -9.10 0.13 -1.39
CA THR A 132 -8.90 0.25 -2.83
C THR A 132 -9.36 1.61 -3.32
N VAL A 133 -8.50 2.35 -4.01
CA VAL A 133 -8.82 3.66 -4.61
C VAL A 133 -9.17 3.47 -6.09
N LEU A 134 -10.32 4.00 -6.50
CA LEU A 134 -10.81 3.91 -7.87
C LEU A 134 -10.55 5.25 -8.60
N HIS A 135 -9.98 5.21 -9.80
CA HIS A 135 -9.67 6.39 -10.59
C HIS A 135 -10.38 6.34 -11.94
N GLY A 136 -11.16 7.38 -12.25
CA GLY A 136 -11.91 7.49 -13.50
C GLY A 136 -13.26 6.78 -13.51
N PHE A 137 -13.65 6.16 -12.41
CA PHE A 137 -14.98 5.57 -12.17
C PHE A 137 -15.21 5.48 -10.66
N ASP A 138 -16.48 5.34 -10.23
CA ASP A 138 -16.84 5.37 -8.79
C ASP A 138 -17.11 3.96 -8.24
N GLN A 139 -17.64 3.07 -9.07
CA GLN A 139 -18.05 1.71 -8.70
C GLN A 139 -17.85 0.73 -9.86
N LEU A 140 -17.77 -0.57 -9.55
CA LEU A 140 -17.51 -1.59 -10.59
C LEU A 140 -18.61 -1.64 -11.67
N THR A 141 -19.84 -1.26 -11.35
CA THR A 141 -20.95 -1.18 -12.31
C THR A 141 -20.77 -0.11 -13.38
N ASP A 142 -19.85 0.85 -13.18
CA ASP A 142 -19.52 1.86 -14.20
C ASP A 142 -18.61 1.29 -15.30
N LEU A 143 -17.97 0.15 -15.03
CA LEU A 143 -17.07 -0.52 -15.96
C LEU A 143 -17.84 -1.39 -16.95
N GLN A 144 -17.23 -1.57 -18.11
CA GLN A 144 -17.70 -2.46 -19.16
C GLN A 144 -16.62 -3.46 -19.56
N LEU A 145 -17.02 -4.62 -20.07
CA LEU A 145 -16.09 -5.55 -20.69
C LEU A 145 -15.34 -4.85 -21.83
N GLY A 146 -14.03 -5.07 -21.90
CA GLY A 146 -13.17 -4.39 -22.89
C GLY A 146 -12.58 -3.06 -22.41
N ASN A 147 -13.06 -2.46 -21.31
CA ASN A 147 -12.38 -1.32 -20.69
C ASN A 147 -10.92 -1.68 -20.36
N VAL A 148 -10.01 -0.75 -20.52
CA VAL A 148 -8.58 -0.93 -20.17
C VAL A 148 -8.35 -0.38 -18.79
N LEU A 149 -7.88 -1.23 -17.90
CA LEU A 149 -7.53 -0.87 -16.52
C LEU A 149 -6.04 -0.97 -16.29
N GLU A 150 -5.54 -0.12 -15.41
CA GLU A 150 -4.22 -0.22 -14.79
C GLU A 150 -4.40 -0.46 -13.29
N ILE A 151 -3.76 -1.52 -12.77
CA ILE A 151 -3.99 -2.03 -11.42
C ILE A 151 -2.69 -2.04 -10.67
N SER A 152 -2.73 -1.40 -9.51
CA SER A 152 -1.71 -1.43 -8.47
C SER A 152 -2.19 -2.25 -7.28
N GLY A 153 -1.29 -2.81 -6.52
CA GLY A 153 -1.60 -3.61 -5.34
C GLY A 153 -0.55 -4.66 -5.07
N ASP A 154 -0.96 -5.75 -4.43
CA ASP A 154 -0.07 -6.85 -4.10
C ASP A 154 -0.72 -8.21 -4.41
N ARG A 155 0.10 -9.26 -4.52
CA ARG A 155 -0.41 -10.61 -4.76
C ARG A 155 -0.62 -11.35 -3.46
N LEU A 156 -1.82 -11.90 -3.33
CA LEU A 156 -2.16 -12.87 -2.30
C LEU A 156 -1.44 -14.21 -2.57
N PRO A 157 -1.23 -15.04 -1.54
CA PRO A 157 -0.68 -16.39 -1.70
C PRO A 157 -1.50 -17.28 -2.65
N SER A 158 -2.79 -16.99 -2.82
CA SER A 158 -3.68 -17.63 -3.80
C SER A 158 -3.38 -17.29 -5.26
N GLY A 159 -2.48 -16.32 -5.51
CA GLY A 159 -2.19 -15.75 -6.83
C GLY A 159 -3.13 -14.62 -7.25
N LYS A 160 -4.26 -14.41 -6.57
CA LYS A 160 -5.14 -13.27 -6.80
C LYS A 160 -4.42 -11.96 -6.45
N ILE A 161 -4.88 -10.86 -7.02
CA ILE A 161 -4.37 -9.53 -6.72
C ILE A 161 -5.34 -8.85 -5.75
N LYS A 162 -4.81 -8.34 -4.65
CA LYS A 162 -5.50 -7.40 -3.77
C LYS A 162 -5.14 -5.99 -4.24
N ALA A 163 -6.11 -5.30 -4.84
CA ALA A 163 -5.85 -4.00 -5.44
C ALA A 163 -5.72 -2.90 -4.39
N SER A 164 -4.69 -2.08 -4.49
CA SER A 164 -4.58 -0.81 -3.75
C SER A 164 -5.15 0.36 -4.54
N SER A 165 -5.00 0.33 -5.88
CA SER A 165 -5.69 1.25 -6.77
C SER A 165 -6.04 0.59 -8.10
N ILE A 166 -7.11 1.09 -8.74
CA ILE A 166 -7.56 0.69 -10.07
C ILE A 166 -7.88 1.96 -10.86
N ALA A 167 -7.21 2.13 -12.00
CA ALA A 167 -7.43 3.29 -12.88
C ALA A 167 -8.04 2.87 -14.22
N LEU A 168 -9.12 3.54 -14.65
CA LEU A 168 -9.66 3.41 -15.99
C LEU A 168 -8.82 4.22 -16.97
N ILE A 169 -8.08 3.53 -17.84
CA ILE A 169 -7.16 4.12 -18.82
C ILE A 169 -7.88 4.47 -20.11
N ALA A 170 -8.69 3.52 -20.63
CA ALA A 170 -9.42 3.70 -21.89
C ALA A 170 -10.72 2.88 -21.90
N ASP A 171 -11.71 3.31 -22.71
CA ASP A 171 -12.97 2.57 -22.90
C ASP A 171 -12.79 1.30 -23.73
N SER A 172 -11.79 1.26 -24.60
CA SER A 172 -11.47 0.11 -25.43
C SER A 172 -9.97 0.03 -25.65
N TYR A 173 -9.49 -1.19 -25.80
CA TYR A 173 -8.07 -1.44 -26.02
C TYR A 173 -7.63 -1.02 -27.43
N GLN A 174 -6.51 -0.29 -27.46
CA GLN A 174 -5.71 -0.03 -28.66
C GLN A 174 -4.29 -0.54 -28.43
N THR A 175 -3.63 -1.03 -29.47
CA THR A 175 -2.27 -1.58 -29.32
C THR A 175 -1.24 -0.57 -28.78
N THR A 176 -1.51 0.73 -28.97
CA THR A 176 -0.71 1.82 -28.40
C THR A 176 -0.77 1.91 -26.88
N GLU A 177 -1.84 1.36 -26.24
CA GLU A 177 -1.96 1.35 -24.79
C GLU A 177 -0.95 0.39 -24.15
N GLY A 178 -0.59 -0.68 -24.85
CA GLY A 178 0.25 -1.76 -24.34
C GLY A 178 -0.42 -2.54 -23.21
N LEU A 179 0.04 -3.75 -23.00
CA LEU A 179 -0.35 -4.65 -21.92
C LEU A 179 0.83 -4.86 -21.00
N GLN A 180 0.57 -4.99 -19.70
CA GLN A 180 1.59 -5.32 -18.72
C GLN A 180 1.06 -6.35 -17.72
N LEU A 181 1.90 -7.30 -17.36
CA LEU A 181 1.61 -8.28 -16.32
C LEU A 181 2.88 -8.52 -15.50
N MET A 182 2.76 -8.40 -14.17
CA MET A 182 3.83 -8.74 -13.24
C MET A 182 3.43 -9.96 -12.41
N GLY A 183 4.33 -10.94 -12.28
CA GLY A 183 4.08 -12.10 -11.44
C GLY A 183 5.21 -13.11 -11.45
N ALA A 184 5.06 -14.14 -10.61
CA ALA A 184 6.04 -15.21 -10.53
C ALA A 184 5.90 -16.21 -11.69
N ILE A 185 7.03 -16.60 -12.25
CA ILE A 185 7.12 -17.68 -13.24
C ILE A 185 6.69 -19.00 -12.59
N SER A 186 5.80 -19.70 -13.24
CA SER A 186 5.42 -21.08 -12.92
C SER A 186 5.34 -21.91 -14.20
N GLN A 187 5.42 -23.22 -14.06
CA GLN A 187 5.33 -24.18 -15.19
C GLN A 187 6.22 -23.81 -16.37
N LEU A 188 7.47 -23.38 -16.08
CA LEU A 188 8.44 -23.03 -17.12
C LEU A 188 8.76 -24.22 -18.02
N LYS A 189 8.66 -24.01 -19.34
CA LYS A 189 8.98 -24.96 -20.41
C LYS A 189 9.98 -24.30 -21.36
N PRO A 190 11.29 -24.39 -21.08
CA PRO A 190 12.31 -23.68 -21.85
C PRO A 190 12.36 -24.08 -23.32
N GLU A 191 12.08 -25.35 -23.61
CA GLU A 191 12.06 -25.91 -24.97
C GLU A 191 10.93 -25.35 -25.84
N LEU A 192 9.79 -24.98 -25.21
CA LEU A 192 8.65 -24.34 -25.87
C LEU A 192 8.70 -22.82 -25.78
N LYS A 193 9.67 -22.26 -25.06
CA LYS A 193 9.75 -20.84 -24.76
C LYS A 193 8.48 -20.29 -24.10
N THR A 194 7.89 -21.08 -23.16
CA THR A 194 6.67 -20.68 -22.44
C THR A 194 6.83 -20.86 -20.93
N PHE A 195 6.05 -20.09 -20.19
CA PHE A 195 5.81 -20.27 -18.75
C PHE A 195 4.40 -19.77 -18.42
N GLN A 196 3.97 -19.92 -17.17
CA GLN A 196 2.71 -19.37 -16.72
C GLN A 196 2.89 -18.30 -15.63
N ILE A 197 2.01 -17.30 -15.65
CA ILE A 197 1.76 -16.40 -14.53
C ILE A 197 0.30 -16.60 -14.12
N ASN A 198 0.09 -17.23 -12.98
CA ASN A 198 -1.23 -17.48 -12.40
C ASN A 198 -2.26 -18.00 -13.43
N GLY A 199 -1.86 -19.02 -14.20
CA GLY A 199 -2.69 -19.72 -15.19
C GLY A 199 -2.69 -19.10 -16.61
N LEU A 200 -2.23 -17.87 -16.81
CA LEU A 200 -2.04 -17.30 -18.14
C LEU A 200 -0.70 -17.79 -18.71
N THR A 201 -0.73 -18.43 -19.89
CA THR A 201 0.49 -18.83 -20.60
C THR A 201 1.17 -17.63 -21.22
N ILE A 202 2.46 -17.48 -20.98
CA ILE A 202 3.31 -16.44 -21.56
C ILE A 202 4.25 -17.11 -22.54
N ASN A 203 4.15 -16.74 -23.82
CA ASN A 203 5.07 -17.14 -24.87
C ASN A 203 6.14 -16.05 -25.03
N TYR A 204 7.39 -16.41 -24.71
CA TYR A 204 8.51 -15.47 -24.77
C TYR A 204 9.49 -15.76 -25.93
N SER A 205 9.05 -16.51 -26.94
CA SER A 205 9.91 -16.93 -28.07
C SER A 205 10.53 -15.74 -28.82
N THR A 206 9.84 -14.60 -28.87
CA THR A 206 10.27 -13.38 -29.57
C THR A 206 10.58 -12.23 -28.60
N ALA A 207 10.53 -12.48 -27.29
CA ALA A 207 10.67 -11.43 -26.29
C ALA A 207 12.12 -10.96 -26.13
N ASN A 208 12.29 -9.65 -25.95
CA ASN A 208 13.55 -9.08 -25.47
C ASN A 208 13.67 -9.30 -23.95
N LEU A 209 14.77 -9.93 -23.52
CA LEU A 209 15.04 -10.23 -22.11
C LEU A 209 15.90 -9.13 -21.50
N LEU A 210 15.35 -8.40 -20.53
CA LEU A 210 16.03 -7.31 -19.84
C LEU A 210 16.37 -7.68 -18.38
N ALA A 211 17.48 -7.16 -17.90
CA ALA A 211 17.94 -7.28 -16.50
C ALA A 211 18.22 -8.73 -16.02
N TRP A 212 18.50 -9.67 -16.94
CA TRP A 212 18.79 -11.07 -16.57
C TRP A 212 20.22 -11.30 -16.10
N GLY A 213 21.15 -10.42 -16.44
CA GLY A 213 22.56 -10.53 -16.02
C GLY A 213 23.22 -11.87 -16.35
N GLY A 214 22.74 -12.57 -17.39
CA GLY A 214 23.19 -13.92 -17.75
C GLY A 214 22.53 -15.05 -16.96
N GLN A 215 21.58 -14.76 -16.07
CA GLN A 215 20.81 -15.80 -15.37
C GLN A 215 19.80 -16.48 -16.30
N ALA A 216 19.56 -17.77 -16.08
CA ALA A 216 18.48 -18.47 -16.75
C ALA A 216 17.11 -18.17 -16.08
N LEU A 217 16.04 -18.25 -16.88
CA LEU A 217 14.69 -18.21 -16.32
C LEU A 217 14.49 -19.43 -15.41
N ALA A 218 13.81 -19.20 -14.27
CA ALA A 218 13.48 -20.25 -13.32
C ALA A 218 12.08 -20.01 -12.70
N ASN A 219 11.41 -21.10 -12.32
CA ASN A 219 10.18 -21.02 -11.55
C ASN A 219 10.41 -20.24 -10.24
N GLY A 220 9.43 -19.42 -9.85
CA GLY A 220 9.48 -18.58 -8.66
C GLY A 220 10.11 -17.20 -8.88
N GLN A 221 10.83 -16.96 -9.98
CA GLN A 221 11.31 -15.62 -10.32
C GLN A 221 10.13 -14.70 -10.66
N THR A 222 10.09 -13.50 -10.09
CA THR A 222 9.11 -12.48 -10.45
C THR A 222 9.58 -11.75 -11.70
N VAL A 223 8.69 -11.64 -12.68
CA VAL A 223 8.95 -10.97 -13.96
C VAL A 223 7.87 -9.97 -14.29
N GLN A 224 8.26 -8.91 -15.00
CA GLN A 224 7.37 -8.02 -15.70
C GLN A 224 7.33 -8.41 -17.17
N VAL A 225 6.13 -8.66 -17.68
CA VAL A 225 5.84 -8.99 -19.08
C VAL A 225 5.20 -7.77 -19.74
N LYS A 226 5.70 -7.34 -20.90
CA LYS A 226 5.03 -6.36 -21.74
C LYS A 226 4.63 -6.99 -23.07
N ALA A 227 3.43 -6.64 -23.53
CA ALA A 227 2.85 -7.10 -24.78
C ALA A 227 2.02 -6.00 -25.44
N THR A 228 1.65 -6.16 -26.70
CA THR A 228 0.76 -5.24 -27.44
C THR A 228 -0.44 -5.93 -28.05
N GLN A 229 -0.49 -7.25 -28.03
CA GLN A 229 -1.62 -8.01 -28.55
C GLN A 229 -2.35 -8.70 -27.40
N LEU A 230 -3.69 -8.66 -27.45
CA LEU A 230 -4.52 -9.36 -26.47
C LEU A 230 -4.22 -10.87 -26.51
N PRO A 231 -4.37 -11.56 -25.38
CA PRO A 231 -4.20 -13.01 -25.32
C PRO A 231 -5.16 -13.71 -26.29
N SER A 232 -4.66 -14.75 -26.94
CA SER A 232 -5.47 -15.66 -27.75
C SER A 232 -5.29 -17.08 -27.21
N ASN A 233 -6.39 -17.85 -27.05
CA ASN A 233 -6.35 -19.19 -26.49
C ASN A 233 -5.62 -19.28 -25.14
N ALA A 234 -5.83 -18.31 -24.26
CA ALA A 234 -5.15 -18.18 -22.96
C ALA A 234 -3.60 -18.08 -23.06
N GLU A 235 -3.07 -17.64 -24.19
CA GLU A 235 -1.65 -17.38 -24.41
C GLU A 235 -1.43 -15.89 -24.72
N LEU A 236 -0.48 -15.26 -24.02
CA LEU A 236 0.01 -13.91 -24.26
C LEU A 236 1.41 -13.96 -24.87
N ILE A 237 1.56 -13.34 -26.04
CA ILE A 237 2.88 -13.22 -26.71
C ILE A 237 3.62 -12.03 -26.12
N ALA A 238 4.69 -12.31 -25.38
CA ALA A 238 5.54 -11.29 -24.78
C ALA A 238 6.43 -10.62 -25.82
N GLN A 239 6.54 -9.30 -25.75
CA GLN A 239 7.54 -8.52 -26.49
C GLN A 239 8.77 -8.24 -25.64
N GLN A 240 8.57 -8.09 -24.32
CA GLN A 240 9.63 -7.81 -23.38
C GLN A 240 9.39 -8.55 -22.08
N LEU A 241 10.45 -9.11 -21.53
CA LEU A 241 10.52 -9.64 -20.17
C LEU A 241 11.59 -8.90 -19.40
N SER A 242 11.25 -8.46 -18.18
CA SER A 242 12.20 -7.87 -17.25
C SER A 242 12.17 -8.65 -15.94
N LEU A 243 13.34 -9.07 -15.46
CA LEU A 243 13.46 -9.71 -14.15
C LEU A 243 13.23 -8.65 -13.05
N GLN A 244 12.32 -8.96 -12.15
CA GLN A 244 12.04 -8.14 -10.96
C GLN A 244 12.62 -8.86 -9.76
N THR A 245 13.79 -8.46 -9.31
CA THR A 245 14.39 -9.02 -8.09
C THR A 245 14.47 -7.95 -7.03
N MET A 246 14.01 -8.28 -5.83
CA MET A 246 14.28 -7.47 -4.64
C MET A 246 15.64 -7.86 -4.02
N GLN A 247 16.06 -9.10 -4.21
CA GLN A 247 17.29 -9.62 -3.63
C GLN A 247 18.53 -8.99 -4.30
N GLY A 248 19.41 -8.42 -3.50
CA GLY A 248 20.61 -7.75 -3.97
C GLY A 248 20.42 -6.33 -4.52
N LYS A 249 19.19 -5.82 -4.53
CA LYS A 249 18.87 -4.46 -4.98
C LYS A 249 19.31 -3.39 -3.97
N TYR A 250 19.45 -3.77 -2.72
CA TYR A 250 19.70 -2.85 -1.61
C TYR A 250 21.05 -3.09 -0.98
N PRO A 251 21.89 -2.06 -0.85
CA PRO A 251 23.16 -2.19 -0.13
C PRO A 251 22.94 -2.65 1.32
N ASN A 252 23.91 -3.36 1.87
CA ASN A 252 23.93 -3.70 3.28
C ASN A 252 23.83 -2.42 4.14
N LYS A 253 23.03 -2.49 5.22
CA LYS A 253 22.66 -1.37 6.10
C LYS A 253 21.79 -0.29 5.47
N SER A 254 21.27 -0.50 4.26
CA SER A 254 20.23 0.38 3.74
C SER A 254 19.01 0.29 4.63
N HIS A 255 18.42 1.43 4.92
CA HIS A 255 17.09 1.51 5.48
C HIS A 255 16.08 1.05 4.43
N LEU A 256 15.17 0.18 4.83
CA LEU A 256 14.05 -0.27 3.99
C LEU A 256 12.76 -0.17 4.78
N GLU A 257 11.80 0.51 4.20
CA GLU A 257 10.43 0.57 4.66
C GLU A 257 9.54 0.00 3.56
N LEU A 258 8.86 -1.09 3.87
CA LEU A 258 8.16 -1.91 2.90
C LEU A 258 6.74 -2.21 3.37
N GLU A 259 5.75 -1.81 2.60
CA GLU A 259 4.37 -2.26 2.72
C GLU A 259 4.13 -3.45 1.77
N GLY A 260 3.36 -4.45 2.21
CA GLY A 260 3.00 -5.58 1.34
C GLY A 260 2.28 -6.71 2.06
N ILE A 261 1.91 -7.73 1.31
CA ILE A 261 1.23 -8.94 1.80
C ILE A 261 2.24 -9.96 2.32
N VAL A 262 1.97 -10.53 3.50
CA VAL A 262 2.70 -11.69 4.02
C VAL A 262 2.39 -12.90 3.15
N THR A 263 3.38 -13.41 2.44
CA THR A 263 3.20 -14.51 1.48
C THR A 263 3.56 -15.88 2.04
N ALA A 264 4.45 -15.95 3.02
CA ALA A 264 4.88 -17.19 3.66
C ALA A 264 5.43 -16.94 5.07
N LEU A 265 5.33 -17.94 5.93
CA LEU A 265 6.00 -18.01 7.22
C LEU A 265 7.04 -19.13 7.17
N SER A 266 8.30 -18.84 7.49
CA SER A 266 9.39 -19.83 7.55
C SER A 266 9.66 -20.25 9.00
N ALA A 267 9.46 -19.35 9.95
CA ALA A 267 9.55 -19.58 11.40
C ALA A 267 8.63 -18.56 12.13
N ALA A 268 8.52 -18.69 13.45
CA ALA A 268 7.67 -17.78 14.25
C ALA A 268 8.09 -16.30 14.13
N ASN A 269 9.36 -16.03 13.87
CA ASN A 269 9.94 -14.70 13.72
C ASN A 269 10.48 -14.42 12.31
N GLU A 270 10.20 -15.31 11.34
CA GLU A 270 10.69 -15.20 9.97
C GLU A 270 9.55 -15.37 8.97
N PHE A 271 9.37 -14.39 8.10
CA PHE A 271 8.32 -14.40 7.08
C PHE A 271 8.77 -13.70 5.79
N SER A 272 7.99 -13.87 4.73
CA SER A 272 8.18 -13.19 3.45
C SER A 272 7.07 -12.16 3.24
N LEU A 273 7.45 -10.93 2.83
CA LEU A 273 6.58 -9.82 2.53
C LEU A 273 6.99 -9.22 1.18
N ALA A 274 6.06 -9.17 0.22
CA ALA A 274 6.32 -8.65 -1.13
C ALA A 274 7.63 -9.22 -1.77
N GLY A 275 7.95 -10.49 -1.50
CA GLY A 275 9.16 -11.15 -1.98
C GLY A 275 10.45 -10.85 -1.18
N GLN A 276 10.38 -9.99 -0.15
CA GLN A 276 11.48 -9.71 0.76
C GLN A 276 11.41 -10.63 1.99
N LYS A 277 12.54 -11.23 2.35
CA LYS A 277 12.67 -11.98 3.62
C LYS A 277 12.76 -11.01 4.78
N ILE A 278 11.95 -11.23 5.81
CA ILE A 278 11.84 -10.41 7.02
C ILE A 278 12.20 -11.27 8.23
N ILE A 279 12.97 -10.72 9.15
CA ILE A 279 13.19 -11.31 10.48
C ILE A 279 12.82 -10.29 11.55
N SER A 280 11.94 -10.68 12.47
CA SER A 280 11.62 -9.92 13.68
C SER A 280 12.43 -10.42 14.88
N SER A 281 12.60 -9.59 15.90
CA SER A 281 13.29 -9.91 17.14
C SER A 281 12.46 -9.53 18.36
N HIS A 282 12.97 -9.80 19.56
CA HIS A 282 12.30 -9.38 20.80
C HIS A 282 12.25 -7.84 20.98
N THR A 283 13.06 -7.10 20.22
CA THR A 283 13.06 -5.63 20.21
C THR A 283 12.18 -5.04 19.10
N THR A 284 11.63 -5.88 18.20
CA THR A 284 10.73 -5.42 17.15
C THR A 284 9.44 -4.91 17.75
N GLN A 285 9.08 -3.67 17.43
CA GLN A 285 7.81 -3.07 17.84
C GLN A 285 6.69 -3.56 16.91
N TRP A 286 5.65 -4.15 17.49
CA TRP A 286 4.46 -4.58 16.78
C TRP A 286 3.29 -3.63 17.07
N ILE A 287 2.59 -3.18 16.03
CA ILE A 287 1.45 -2.25 16.13
C ILE A 287 0.23 -2.85 15.44
N GLY A 288 -0.82 -3.07 16.22
CA GLY A 288 -2.08 -3.65 15.75
C GLY A 288 -2.10 -5.17 15.63
N LEU A 289 -0.97 -5.85 15.92
CA LEU A 289 -0.85 -7.31 15.91
C LEU A 289 0.34 -7.74 16.78
N THR A 290 0.45 -9.05 17.05
CA THR A 290 1.54 -9.64 17.85
C THR A 290 2.38 -10.63 17.06
N ALA A 291 1.96 -11.02 15.86
CA ALA A 291 2.69 -11.94 14.99
C ALA A 291 2.24 -11.75 13.53
N ALA A 292 3.12 -12.07 12.58
CA ALA A 292 2.78 -12.09 11.17
C ALA A 292 1.82 -13.25 10.86
N VAL A 293 0.85 -13.01 9.97
CA VAL A 293 -0.09 -14.02 9.48
C VAL A 293 -0.14 -13.95 7.95
N VAL A 294 -0.08 -15.10 7.29
CA VAL A 294 -0.13 -15.19 5.82
C VAL A 294 -1.42 -14.55 5.30
N GLY A 295 -1.27 -13.69 4.30
CA GLY A 295 -2.39 -12.96 3.69
C GLY A 295 -2.63 -11.56 4.25
N LEU A 296 -2.06 -11.21 5.42
CA LEU A 296 -2.19 -9.86 5.97
C LEU A 296 -1.31 -8.85 5.22
N ASN A 297 -1.82 -7.64 5.08
CA ASN A 297 -1.03 -6.49 4.63
C ASN A 297 -0.35 -5.83 5.83
N LEU A 298 0.97 -5.77 5.79
CA LEU A 298 1.83 -5.19 6.83
C LEU A 298 2.72 -4.11 6.22
N GLU A 299 3.08 -3.14 7.06
CA GLU A 299 4.22 -2.25 6.82
C GLU A 299 5.35 -2.66 7.75
N VAL A 300 6.55 -2.83 7.20
CA VAL A 300 7.74 -3.24 7.93
C VAL A 300 8.87 -2.25 7.70
N GLU A 301 9.42 -1.75 8.77
CA GLU A 301 10.55 -0.81 8.80
C GLU A 301 11.76 -1.47 9.45
N GLY A 302 12.93 -1.29 8.85
CA GLY A 302 14.17 -1.89 9.37
C GLY A 302 15.36 -1.69 8.44
N TYR A 303 16.38 -2.52 8.56
CA TYR A 303 17.56 -2.46 7.67
C TYR A 303 17.88 -3.79 7.02
N ILE A 304 18.46 -3.70 5.85
CA ILE A 304 19.00 -4.84 5.12
C ILE A 304 20.33 -5.27 5.74
N ASP A 305 20.43 -6.54 6.12
CA ASP A 305 21.68 -7.14 6.59
C ASP A 305 22.57 -7.63 5.43
N THR A 306 23.72 -8.22 5.77
CA THR A 306 24.70 -8.74 4.80
C THR A 306 24.17 -9.88 3.94
N THR A 307 23.07 -10.52 4.33
CA THR A 307 22.43 -11.63 3.59
C THR A 307 21.29 -11.14 2.68
N GLY A 308 20.98 -9.83 2.71
CA GLY A 308 19.84 -9.26 2.00
C GLY A 308 18.50 -9.44 2.74
N THR A 309 18.54 -9.81 4.02
CA THR A 309 17.35 -9.97 4.86
C THR A 309 17.01 -8.65 5.55
N LEU A 310 15.73 -8.28 5.60
CA LEU A 310 15.25 -7.12 6.36
C LEU A 310 15.11 -7.48 7.84
N GLN A 311 15.93 -6.87 8.66
CA GLN A 311 15.87 -6.95 10.12
C GLN A 311 14.84 -5.93 10.61
N ALA A 312 13.65 -6.41 10.97
CA ALA A 312 12.53 -5.56 11.31
C ALA A 312 12.69 -4.88 12.67
N GLN A 313 12.53 -3.57 12.70
CA GLN A 313 12.45 -2.77 13.92
C GLN A 313 11.02 -2.45 14.29
N ARG A 314 10.16 -2.20 13.30
CA ARG A 314 8.74 -1.90 13.47
C ARG A 314 7.91 -2.65 12.44
N ILE A 315 6.77 -3.20 12.90
CA ILE A 315 5.80 -3.90 12.06
C ILE A 315 4.42 -3.36 12.41
N ILE A 316 3.69 -2.90 11.40
CA ILE A 316 2.39 -2.23 11.55
C ILE A 316 1.35 -2.96 10.73
N LEU A 317 0.19 -3.26 11.33
CA LEU A 317 -0.95 -3.81 10.59
C LEU A 317 -1.59 -2.74 9.70
N ARG A 318 -1.73 -3.08 8.40
CA ARG A 318 -2.36 -2.25 7.36
C ARG A 318 -3.60 -2.93 6.75
N ASP A 319 -4.05 -4.02 7.33
CA ASP A 319 -5.09 -4.88 6.78
C ASP A 319 -6.46 -4.61 7.41
N VAL A 320 -7.50 -4.63 6.58
CA VAL A 320 -8.91 -4.46 6.98
C VAL A 320 -9.67 -5.78 7.07
N SER A 321 -9.02 -6.91 6.73
CA SER A 321 -9.68 -8.22 6.61
C SER A 321 -9.92 -8.95 7.95
N GLN A 322 -9.37 -8.44 9.06
CA GLN A 322 -9.39 -9.12 10.36
C GLN A 322 -10.69 -8.90 11.18
N GLY A 323 -11.70 -8.24 10.58
CA GLY A 323 -12.99 -7.99 11.27
C GLY A 323 -12.92 -6.93 12.38
N ASN A 324 -11.79 -6.28 12.56
CA ASN A 324 -11.57 -5.17 13.49
C ASN A 324 -11.57 -3.80 12.81
N SER A 325 -11.86 -3.76 11.52
CA SER A 325 -12.08 -2.52 10.76
C SER A 325 -13.55 -2.15 10.72
N HIS A 326 -13.82 -0.86 10.79
CA HIS A 326 -15.16 -0.30 10.74
C HIS A 326 -15.23 0.86 9.77
N GLU A 327 -16.34 0.94 9.05
CA GLU A 327 -16.69 2.13 8.28
C GLU A 327 -17.60 3.01 9.14
N LEU A 328 -17.24 4.26 9.26
CA LEU A 328 -17.97 5.30 9.98
C LEU A 328 -18.23 6.47 9.03
N ALA A 329 -19.44 6.99 9.05
CA ALA A 329 -19.82 8.15 8.24
C ALA A 329 -20.53 9.19 9.08
N GLY A 330 -20.32 10.46 8.78
CA GLY A 330 -21.00 11.56 9.47
C GLY A 330 -20.21 12.86 9.46
N GLN A 331 -20.68 13.81 10.27
CA GLN A 331 -19.98 15.09 10.44
C GLN A 331 -18.94 15.02 11.54
N ILE A 332 -17.79 15.65 11.31
CA ILE A 332 -16.78 15.85 12.35
C ILE A 332 -17.36 16.72 13.46
N THR A 333 -17.33 16.23 14.68
CA THR A 333 -17.86 16.96 15.87
C THR A 333 -16.78 17.67 16.67
N ALA A 334 -15.52 17.19 16.59
CA ALA A 334 -14.36 17.85 17.20
C ALA A 334 -13.08 17.48 16.43
N ILE A 335 -12.07 18.35 16.48
CA ILE A 335 -10.73 18.15 15.91
C ILE A 335 -9.70 18.63 16.92
N ASP A 336 -8.71 17.80 17.21
CA ASP A 336 -7.50 18.18 17.92
C ASP A 336 -6.29 18.03 16.99
N LYS A 337 -5.76 19.14 16.51
CA LYS A 337 -4.63 19.18 15.58
C LYS A 337 -3.29 18.88 16.27
N THR A 338 -3.23 18.97 17.60
CA THR A 338 -2.02 18.63 18.37
C THR A 338 -1.88 17.13 18.55
N LEU A 339 -3.01 16.46 18.76
CA LEU A 339 -3.08 15.01 18.96
C LEU A 339 -3.39 14.24 17.68
N ASN A 340 -3.58 14.93 16.55
CA ASN A 340 -4.01 14.33 15.28
C ASN A 340 -5.27 13.49 15.41
N THR A 341 -6.29 14.02 16.11
CA THR A 341 -7.54 13.28 16.35
C THR A 341 -8.76 14.02 15.82
N ILE A 342 -9.76 13.24 15.44
CA ILE A 342 -11.11 13.72 15.11
C ILE A 342 -12.14 12.94 15.92
N SER A 343 -13.25 13.59 16.24
CA SER A 343 -14.43 12.92 16.82
C SER A 343 -15.50 12.79 15.75
N LEU A 344 -15.98 11.56 15.56
CA LEU A 344 -17.00 11.18 14.58
C LEU A 344 -17.93 10.13 15.17
N ALA A 345 -19.25 10.36 15.12
CA ALA A 345 -20.26 9.41 15.59
C ALA A 345 -20.03 8.87 17.02
N GLY A 346 -19.41 9.67 17.90
CA GLY A 346 -19.07 9.28 19.27
C GLY A 346 -17.74 8.54 19.44
N TYR A 347 -17.01 8.29 18.35
CA TYR A 347 -15.68 7.69 18.38
C TYR A 347 -14.60 8.78 18.34
N LEU A 348 -13.50 8.55 19.06
CA LEU A 348 -12.28 9.31 18.94
C LEU A 348 -11.33 8.55 18.00
N LEU A 349 -11.01 9.15 16.87
CA LEU A 349 -10.26 8.54 15.79
C LEU A 349 -8.90 9.22 15.65
N TYR A 350 -7.83 8.43 15.62
CA TYR A 350 -6.46 8.90 15.44
C TYR A 350 -6.05 8.82 13.98
N LEU A 351 -5.53 9.92 13.45
CA LEU A 351 -4.91 9.95 12.15
C LEU A 351 -3.39 9.90 12.35
N ASP A 352 -2.75 8.94 11.72
CA ASP A 352 -1.30 8.92 11.61
C ASP A 352 -0.85 9.38 10.21
N LYS A 353 0.45 9.48 10.01
CA LYS A 353 1.04 9.94 8.75
C LYS A 353 0.73 9.04 7.56
N SER A 354 0.40 7.78 7.83
CA SER A 354 0.06 6.80 6.81
C SER A 354 -1.45 6.73 6.58
N SER A 355 -2.26 7.51 7.31
CA SER A 355 -3.69 7.66 7.03
C SER A 355 -3.87 8.30 5.66
N MET A 356 -4.63 7.63 4.79
CA MET A 356 -4.94 8.15 3.46
C MET A 356 -6.12 9.13 3.56
N LEU A 357 -5.90 10.39 3.19
CA LEU A 357 -6.94 11.41 3.19
C LEU A 357 -7.29 11.78 1.75
N LEU A 358 -8.50 11.52 1.34
CA LEU A 358 -9.01 11.78 0.00
C LEU A 358 -10.08 12.88 0.05
N SER A 359 -10.15 13.68 -1.00
CA SER A 359 -11.22 14.66 -1.21
C SER A 359 -11.95 14.29 -2.49
N ASN A 360 -13.26 14.08 -2.41
CA ASN A 360 -14.08 13.93 -3.59
C ASN A 360 -14.28 15.30 -4.23
N SER A 361 -13.47 15.61 -5.26
CA SER A 361 -13.81 16.73 -6.14
C SER A 361 -15.03 16.30 -6.97
N GLN A 362 -16.15 17.02 -6.80
CA GLN A 362 -17.39 16.82 -7.56
C GLN A 362 -17.16 17.13 -9.04
N THR A 363 -16.49 16.25 -9.77
CA THR A 363 -16.41 16.35 -11.23
C THR A 363 -17.59 15.62 -11.86
N THR A 364 -18.51 16.38 -12.46
CA THR A 364 -19.83 15.92 -12.91
C THR A 364 -19.84 15.18 -14.26
N THR A 365 -18.70 15.05 -14.94
CA THR A 365 -18.66 14.38 -16.25
C THR A 365 -17.69 13.21 -16.29
N ARG A 366 -18.09 12.08 -16.89
CA ARG A 366 -17.27 10.87 -17.06
C ARG A 366 -15.92 11.15 -17.74
N GLN A 367 -15.87 12.13 -18.64
CA GLN A 367 -14.64 12.51 -19.35
C GLN A 367 -13.68 13.33 -18.47
N ALA A 368 -14.21 14.16 -17.57
CA ALA A 368 -13.41 14.87 -16.56
C ALA A 368 -12.90 13.90 -15.48
N ARG A 369 -13.63 12.81 -15.18
CA ARG A 369 -13.22 11.78 -14.24
C ARG A 369 -12.06 10.91 -14.73
N ARG A 370 -11.88 10.73 -16.05
CA ARG A 370 -10.75 10.00 -16.66
C ARG A 370 -9.40 10.67 -16.41
N GLY A 371 -9.36 12.00 -16.24
CA GLY A 371 -8.18 12.74 -15.78
C GLY A 371 -8.21 13.04 -14.28
N GLY A 372 -9.36 12.78 -13.64
CA GLY A 372 -9.61 13.10 -12.25
C GLY A 372 -9.00 12.03 -11.33
N ARG A 373 -7.89 12.40 -10.73
CA ARG A 373 -7.36 11.72 -9.56
C ARG A 373 -8.13 12.22 -8.36
N HIS A 374 -8.34 11.37 -7.36
CA HIS A 374 -8.81 11.86 -6.08
C HIS A 374 -7.83 12.94 -5.59
N ASP A 375 -8.34 14.14 -5.35
CA ASP A 375 -7.56 15.16 -4.67
C ASP A 375 -7.27 14.66 -3.26
N VAL A 376 -6.05 14.85 -2.81
CA VAL A 376 -5.67 14.48 -1.45
C VAL A 376 -6.05 15.63 -0.54
N ALA A 377 -6.87 15.34 0.48
CA ALA A 377 -7.12 16.28 1.57
C ALA A 377 -5.92 16.30 2.52
N LYS A 378 -5.71 17.44 3.17
CA LYS A 378 -4.75 17.55 4.28
C LYS A 378 -5.53 17.57 5.60
N PHE A 379 -4.92 17.04 6.65
CA PHE A 379 -5.53 17.06 7.97
C PHE A 379 -5.81 18.49 8.45
N GLU A 380 -4.90 19.42 8.11
CA GLU A 380 -5.03 20.83 8.44
C GLU A 380 -6.24 21.52 7.80
N ASP A 381 -6.72 20.98 6.67
CA ASP A 381 -7.87 21.51 5.92
C ASP A 381 -9.21 20.99 6.45
N LEU A 382 -9.21 19.98 7.34
CA LEU A 382 -10.42 19.47 7.96
C LEU A 382 -10.96 20.47 8.97
N VAL A 383 -12.28 20.65 8.97
CA VAL A 383 -13.00 21.53 9.92
C VAL A 383 -14.16 20.79 10.55
N VAL A 384 -14.56 21.22 11.76
CA VAL A 384 -15.78 20.75 12.42
C VAL A 384 -16.98 21.03 11.51
N GLY A 385 -17.82 20.01 11.31
CA GLY A 385 -18.97 20.04 10.40
C GLY A 385 -18.71 19.46 9.03
N ASP A 386 -17.45 19.18 8.64
CA ASP A 386 -17.17 18.43 7.42
C ASP A 386 -17.83 17.05 7.49
N TYR A 387 -18.52 16.65 6.43
CA TYR A 387 -19.00 15.29 6.27
C TYR A 387 -17.84 14.43 5.74
N ILE A 388 -17.58 13.32 6.43
CA ILE A 388 -16.52 12.39 6.09
C ILE A 388 -17.01 10.95 6.16
N GLU A 389 -16.38 10.09 5.39
CA GLU A 389 -16.44 8.63 5.55
C GLU A 389 -15.05 8.11 5.89
N VAL A 390 -14.97 7.24 6.89
CA VAL A 390 -13.72 6.78 7.45
C VAL A 390 -13.71 5.26 7.52
N THR A 391 -12.64 4.65 7.03
CA THR A 391 -12.28 3.27 7.37
C THR A 391 -11.27 3.33 8.50
N ALA A 392 -11.65 2.84 9.67
CA ALA A 392 -10.82 2.82 10.87
C ALA A 392 -10.59 1.40 11.37
N LEU A 393 -9.41 1.17 11.94
CA LEU A 393 -8.98 -0.07 12.55
C LEU A 393 -8.99 0.08 14.07
N GLN A 394 -9.67 -0.82 14.79
CA GLN A 394 -9.56 -0.89 16.22
C GLN A 394 -8.29 -1.64 16.62
N LEU A 395 -7.40 -0.96 17.34
CA LEU A 395 -6.18 -1.54 17.86
C LEU A 395 -6.46 -2.36 19.13
N THR A 396 -5.51 -3.19 19.53
CA THR A 396 -5.61 -4.07 20.71
C THR A 396 -5.75 -3.33 22.04
N ASP A 397 -5.32 -2.07 22.10
CA ASP A 397 -5.49 -1.17 23.25
C ASP A 397 -6.86 -0.45 23.28
N GLY A 398 -7.71 -0.72 22.29
CA GLY A 398 -9.02 -0.11 22.13
C GLY A 398 -9.04 1.22 21.40
N THR A 399 -7.89 1.75 20.98
CA THR A 399 -7.83 2.99 20.17
C THR A 399 -8.29 2.73 18.74
N TRP A 400 -8.79 3.78 18.08
CA TRP A 400 -9.26 3.73 16.70
C TRP A 400 -8.30 4.48 15.79
N ARG A 401 -7.69 3.79 14.84
CA ARG A 401 -6.76 4.34 13.88
C ARG A 401 -7.43 4.50 12.53
N VAL A 402 -7.35 5.67 11.94
CA VAL A 402 -7.84 5.93 10.58
C VAL A 402 -6.87 5.34 9.56
N LEU A 403 -7.36 4.47 8.69
CA LEU A 403 -6.62 3.96 7.54
C LEU A 403 -6.92 4.78 6.28
N ARG A 404 -8.21 5.16 6.10
CA ARG A 404 -8.69 5.97 4.99
C ARG A 404 -9.77 6.93 5.48
N LEU A 405 -9.73 8.17 5.01
CA LEU A 405 -10.74 9.20 5.20
C LEU A 405 -11.09 9.82 3.85
N ASP A 406 -12.36 9.80 3.51
CA ASP A 406 -12.92 10.44 2.30
C ASP A 406 -13.73 11.68 2.74
N ARG A 407 -13.24 12.89 2.43
CA ARG A 407 -13.94 14.14 2.70
C ARG A 407 -15.03 14.34 1.64
N GLY A 408 -16.27 14.57 2.11
CA GLY A 408 -17.45 14.68 1.25
C GLY A 408 -18.13 13.33 0.96
N GLY A 409 -17.65 12.24 1.57
CA GLY A 409 -18.16 10.89 1.38
C GLY A 409 -17.66 10.22 0.10
N ARG A 410 -17.84 8.89 0.02
CA ARG A 410 -17.60 8.12 -1.21
C ARG A 410 -18.80 8.27 -2.13
N ALA A 411 -18.56 8.31 -3.43
CA ALA A 411 -19.64 8.12 -4.38
C ALA A 411 -20.07 6.64 -4.32
N HIS A 412 -21.32 6.39 -3.95
CA HIS A 412 -21.94 5.06 -3.89
C HIS A 412 -22.79 4.83 -5.13
#